data_d8f08d6c8592affb657a7b4367e47872
#
_entry.id   d8f08d6c8592affb657a7b4367e47872
#
_cell.length_a   1.000
_cell.length_b   1.000
_cell.length_c   1.000
_cell.angle_alpha   90.00
_cell.angle_beta   90.00
_cell.angle_gamma   90.00
#
_symmetry.space_group_name_H-M   'P 1'
#
loop_
_entity.id
_entity.type
_entity.pdbx_description
1 polymer ?
#
loop_
_entity_poly.entity_id
_entity_poly.type
_entity_poly.pdbx_seq_one_letter_code
_entity_poly.pdbx_strand_id
1 'polypeptide(L)'
;FAMDDERLKQGTAVFGKDYFRELLERVRSIRASERRIWQQITDIYAECSTDYDKNSPTTKDFYAMIQNRFHYAITGQTAAEIIYSKADHTKDHMGLTTWKNAPGGRVLKSDVSIAKNYLQEKEIRQLERAVTGFFDYIEDLIERENTFNMAQFSTSVNEFLTFRKYQ
;
A
#
# COMPACT_ATOMS: atom_id res chain seq x y z
N PHE A 1 17.41 -6.46 11.47
CA PHE A 1 17.47 -5.09 11.99
C PHE A 1 16.17 -4.82 12.72
N ALA A 2 16.20 -4.78 14.05
CA ALA A 2 15.07 -4.31 14.85
C ALA A 2 15.22 -2.79 14.96
N MET A 3 14.29 -2.03 14.38
CA MET A 3 14.18 -0.61 14.68
C MET A 3 13.70 -0.45 16.11
N ASP A 4 14.20 0.57 16.77
CA ASP A 4 13.79 0.94 18.12
C ASP A 4 12.39 1.55 18.06
N ASP A 5 11.38 0.70 18.33
CA ASP A 5 9.96 1.10 18.32
C ASP A 5 9.65 2.22 19.32
N GLU A 6 10.46 2.37 20.36
CA GLU A 6 10.30 3.47 21.32
C GLU A 6 10.73 4.81 20.72
N ARG A 7 11.75 4.83 19.87
CA ARG A 7 12.14 6.04 19.14
C ARG A 7 11.07 6.49 18.15
N LEU A 8 10.37 5.53 17.52
CA LEU A 8 9.22 5.82 16.66
C LEU A 8 8.04 6.42 17.43
N LYS A 9 7.83 5.98 18.67
CA LYS A 9 6.70 6.44 19.52
C LYS A 9 6.93 7.79 20.18
N GLN A 10 8.16 8.21 20.39
CA GLN A 10 8.50 9.43 21.13
C GLN A 10 8.37 10.73 20.33
N GLY A 11 8.05 10.67 19.04
CA GLY A 11 7.73 11.87 18.21
C GLY A 11 8.85 12.91 18.11
N THR A 12 9.08 13.33 16.96
CA THR A 12 9.69 14.53 16.36
C THR A 12 10.90 15.24 16.98
N ALA A 13 11.05 15.35 18.27
CA ALA A 13 12.12 16.19 18.86
C ALA A 13 13.48 15.51 19.03
N VAL A 14 13.55 14.19 18.85
CA VAL A 14 14.72 13.38 19.24
C VAL A 14 15.35 12.60 18.07
N PHE A 15 14.79 12.72 16.87
CA PHE A 15 15.30 11.99 15.72
C PHE A 15 16.57 12.64 15.15
N GLY A 16 17.75 12.07 15.49
CA GLY A 16 19.00 12.47 14.87
C GLY A 16 19.12 11.97 13.41
N LYS A 17 20.14 12.47 12.71
CA LYS A 17 20.45 12.08 11.31
C LYS A 17 20.56 10.57 11.12
N ASP A 18 20.98 9.83 12.13
CA ASP A 18 21.11 8.38 12.09
C ASP A 18 19.75 7.67 11.98
N TYR A 19 18.71 8.19 12.64
CA TYR A 19 17.35 7.66 12.52
C TYR A 19 16.81 7.76 11.08
N PHE A 20 16.93 8.93 10.47
CA PHE A 20 16.46 9.14 9.10
C PHE A 20 17.22 8.30 8.09
N ARG A 21 18.53 8.12 8.27
CA ARG A 21 19.32 7.23 7.42
C ARG A 21 18.88 5.77 7.55
N GLU A 22 18.69 5.30 8.77
CA GLU A 22 18.21 3.95 9.05
C GLU A 22 16.80 3.71 8.47
N LEU A 23 15.89 4.67 8.65
CA LEU A 23 14.55 4.62 8.09
C LEU A 23 14.57 4.57 6.55
N LEU A 24 15.39 5.41 5.92
CA LEU A 24 15.54 5.45 4.47
C LEU A 24 16.10 4.13 3.91
N GLU A 25 17.13 3.57 4.54
CA GLU A 25 17.69 2.27 4.15
C GLU A 25 16.66 1.16 4.26
N ARG A 26 15.82 1.20 5.28
CA ARG A 26 14.74 0.23 5.48
C ARG A 26 13.64 0.34 4.43
N VAL A 27 13.21 1.55 4.11
CA VAL A 27 12.23 1.80 3.03
C VAL A 27 12.79 1.34 1.69
N ARG A 28 14.04 1.61 1.39
CA ARG A 28 14.72 1.13 0.18
C ARG A 28 14.83 -0.40 0.13
N SER A 29 15.07 -1.05 1.25
CA SER A 29 15.08 -2.51 1.36
C SER A 29 13.70 -3.11 1.09
N ILE A 30 12.62 -2.50 1.61
CA ILE A 30 11.24 -2.89 1.33
C ILE A 30 10.94 -2.76 -0.16
N ARG A 31 11.33 -1.64 -0.77
CA ARG A 31 11.17 -1.39 -2.21
C ARG A 31 11.88 -2.43 -3.08
N ALA A 32 13.08 -2.85 -2.69
CA ALA A 32 13.88 -3.84 -3.41
C ALA A 32 13.33 -5.27 -3.28
N SER A 33 12.41 -5.53 -2.35
CA SER A 33 11.83 -6.84 -2.15
C SER A 33 10.70 -7.13 -3.15
N GLU A 34 10.62 -8.37 -3.64
CA GLU A 34 9.52 -8.84 -4.52
C GLU A 34 8.24 -9.12 -3.72
N ARG A 35 7.83 -8.22 -2.87
CA ARG A 35 6.61 -8.37 -2.08
C ARG A 35 5.38 -7.98 -2.87
N ARG A 36 4.23 -8.47 -2.42
CA ARG A 36 2.93 -8.04 -2.95
C ARG A 36 2.72 -6.55 -2.68
N ILE A 37 2.16 -5.83 -3.63
CA ILE A 37 1.96 -4.36 -3.59
C ILE A 37 1.38 -3.89 -2.24
N TRP A 38 0.36 -4.54 -1.75
CA TRP A 38 -0.29 -4.12 -0.50
C TRP A 38 0.57 -4.39 0.74
N GLN A 39 1.39 -5.44 0.69
CA GLN A 39 2.37 -5.70 1.74
C GLN A 39 3.43 -4.60 1.77
N GLN A 40 3.86 -4.12 0.61
CA GLN A 40 4.81 -3.01 0.52
C GLN A 40 4.25 -1.72 1.13
N ILE A 41 3.00 -1.36 0.83
CA ILE A 41 2.33 -0.19 1.42
C ILE A 41 2.22 -0.35 2.95
N THR A 42 1.85 -1.53 3.41
CA THR A 42 1.76 -1.86 4.84
C THR A 42 3.10 -1.67 5.54
N ASP A 43 4.16 -2.22 4.95
CA ASP A 43 5.50 -2.16 5.53
C ASP A 43 6.01 -0.71 5.58
N ILE A 44 5.80 0.08 4.54
CA ILE A 44 6.16 1.51 4.54
C ILE A 44 5.43 2.25 5.65
N TYR A 45 4.14 2.03 5.75
CA TYR A 45 3.34 2.69 6.77
C TYR A 45 3.85 2.38 8.18
N ALA A 46 4.13 1.11 8.48
CA ALA A 46 4.68 0.67 9.75
C ALA A 46 6.03 1.33 10.06
N GLU A 47 6.88 1.52 9.03
CA GLU A 47 8.22 2.08 9.19
C GLU A 47 8.23 3.62 9.28
N CYS A 48 7.27 4.29 8.64
CA CYS A 48 7.26 5.75 8.51
C CYS A 48 6.37 6.45 9.55
N SER A 49 5.46 5.75 10.21
CA SER A 49 4.51 6.37 11.15
C SER A 49 5.06 6.39 12.58
N THR A 50 4.99 7.57 13.21
CA THR A 50 5.44 7.78 14.60
C THR A 50 4.47 7.23 15.65
N ASP A 51 3.21 7.05 15.27
CA ASP A 51 2.10 6.61 16.11
C ASP A 51 1.54 5.24 15.69
N TYR A 52 2.36 4.42 15.05
CA TYR A 52 1.94 3.11 14.57
C TYR A 52 1.64 2.13 15.71
N ASP A 53 0.42 1.60 15.68
CA ASP A 53 0.00 0.45 16.48
C ASP A 53 -0.70 -0.59 15.59
N LYS A 54 -0.05 -1.72 15.38
CA LYS A 54 -0.55 -2.83 14.54
C LYS A 54 -1.95 -3.30 14.91
N ASN A 55 -2.33 -3.21 16.18
CA ASN A 55 -3.59 -3.74 16.69
C ASN A 55 -4.70 -2.69 16.74
N SER A 56 -4.36 -1.41 16.54
CA SER A 56 -5.35 -0.34 16.62
C SER A 56 -6.41 -0.45 15.52
N PRO A 57 -7.66 -0.12 15.80
CA PRO A 57 -8.70 0.00 14.77
C PRO A 57 -8.29 0.97 13.66
N THR A 58 -7.67 2.07 14.03
CA THR A 58 -7.18 3.12 13.11
C THR A 58 -6.20 2.55 12.08
N THR A 59 -5.30 1.65 12.46
CA THR A 59 -4.37 1.01 11.55
C THR A 59 -5.09 0.12 10.52
N LYS A 60 -6.08 -0.65 10.97
CA LYS A 60 -6.87 -1.52 10.09
C LYS A 60 -7.69 -0.71 9.09
N ASP A 61 -8.34 0.34 9.56
CA ASP A 61 -9.13 1.25 8.72
C ASP A 61 -8.23 1.99 7.73
N PHE A 62 -7.02 2.35 8.15
CA PHE A 62 -6.03 2.99 7.31
C PHE A 62 -5.65 2.11 6.11
N TYR A 63 -5.39 0.82 6.31
CA TYR A 63 -5.06 -0.09 5.20
C TYR A 63 -6.20 -0.23 4.20
N ALA A 64 -7.41 -0.41 4.68
CA ALA A 64 -8.60 -0.49 3.83
C ALA A 64 -8.77 0.81 3.02
N MET A 65 -8.56 1.95 3.66
CA MET A 65 -8.66 3.26 3.04
C MET A 65 -7.60 3.45 1.94
N ILE A 66 -6.32 3.16 2.22
CA ILE A 66 -5.23 3.28 1.24
C ILE A 66 -5.49 2.38 0.04
N GLN A 67 -5.81 1.13 0.28
CA GLN A 67 -6.14 0.17 -0.78
C GLN A 67 -7.28 0.68 -1.66
N ASN A 68 -8.35 1.17 -1.06
CA ASN A 68 -9.49 1.72 -1.79
C ASN A 68 -9.11 2.96 -2.60
N ARG A 69 -8.29 3.86 -2.06
CA ARG A 69 -7.84 5.06 -2.79
C ARG A 69 -7.03 4.73 -4.03
N PHE A 70 -6.07 3.80 -3.92
CA PHE A 70 -5.29 3.37 -5.09
C PHE A 70 -6.14 2.64 -6.12
N HIS A 71 -7.06 1.77 -5.71
CA HIS A 71 -7.99 1.12 -6.62
C HIS A 71 -8.90 2.13 -7.31
N TYR A 72 -9.49 3.04 -6.54
CA TYR A 72 -10.37 4.07 -7.08
C TYR A 72 -9.64 5.00 -8.06
N ALA A 73 -8.43 5.42 -7.73
CA ALA A 73 -7.62 6.26 -8.59
C ALA A 73 -7.34 5.65 -9.98
N ILE A 74 -7.28 4.33 -10.07
CA ILE A 74 -6.94 3.62 -11.31
C ILE A 74 -8.19 3.12 -12.04
N THR A 75 -9.20 2.65 -11.33
CA THR A 75 -10.36 1.97 -11.89
C THR A 75 -11.66 2.76 -11.80
N GLY A 76 -11.69 3.82 -10.98
CA GLY A 76 -12.93 4.52 -10.61
C GLY A 76 -13.83 3.72 -9.66
N GLN A 77 -13.32 2.62 -9.09
CA GLN A 77 -14.07 1.73 -8.20
C GLN A 77 -13.24 1.39 -6.95
N THR A 78 -13.90 1.26 -5.81
CA THR A 78 -13.29 0.71 -4.60
C THR A 78 -13.02 -0.79 -4.74
N ALA A 79 -12.20 -1.37 -3.87
CA ALA A 79 -11.91 -2.79 -3.89
C ALA A 79 -13.20 -3.65 -3.79
N ALA A 80 -14.14 -3.26 -2.95
CA ALA A 80 -15.42 -3.97 -2.80
C ALA A 80 -16.29 -3.88 -4.07
N GLU A 81 -16.35 -2.70 -4.69
CA GLU A 81 -17.09 -2.49 -5.94
C GLU A 81 -16.50 -3.28 -7.11
N ILE A 82 -15.17 -3.38 -7.20
CA ILE A 82 -14.50 -4.22 -8.20
C ILE A 82 -14.91 -5.67 -8.05
N ILE A 83 -14.85 -6.21 -6.83
CA ILE A 83 -15.24 -7.59 -6.56
C ILE A 83 -16.72 -7.80 -6.91
N TYR A 84 -17.59 -6.91 -6.43
CA TYR A 84 -19.02 -7.02 -6.66
C TYR A 84 -19.40 -6.99 -8.15
N SER A 85 -18.75 -6.13 -8.92
CA SER A 85 -19.06 -5.96 -10.36
C SER A 85 -18.47 -7.03 -11.26
N LYS A 86 -17.34 -7.66 -10.86
CA LYS A 86 -16.58 -8.57 -11.72
C LYS A 86 -16.67 -10.04 -11.31
N ALA A 87 -16.94 -10.34 -10.03
CA ALA A 87 -17.11 -11.71 -9.56
C ALA A 87 -18.39 -12.31 -10.14
N ASP A 88 -18.24 -13.42 -10.85
CA ASP A 88 -19.36 -14.08 -11.51
C ASP A 88 -19.11 -15.60 -11.58
N HIS A 89 -19.92 -16.34 -10.84
CA HIS A 89 -19.80 -17.79 -10.75
C HIS A 89 -20.10 -18.54 -12.05
N THR A 90 -20.74 -17.85 -13.02
CA THR A 90 -21.07 -18.39 -14.33
C THR A 90 -19.93 -18.25 -15.34
N LYS A 91 -18.94 -17.42 -15.02
CA LYS A 91 -17.77 -17.18 -15.88
C LYS A 91 -16.63 -18.12 -15.55
N ASP A 92 -15.80 -18.36 -16.56
CA ASP A 92 -14.54 -19.08 -16.37
C ASP A 92 -13.73 -18.42 -15.26
N HIS A 93 -13.17 -19.27 -14.36
CA HIS A 93 -12.41 -18.83 -13.21
C HIS A 93 -13.12 -17.80 -12.31
N MET A 94 -14.45 -17.82 -12.29
CA MET A 94 -15.29 -16.91 -11.49
C MET A 94 -15.12 -15.43 -11.82
N GLY A 95 -14.71 -15.10 -13.05
CA GLY A 95 -14.43 -13.73 -13.50
C GLY A 95 -13.06 -13.20 -13.11
N LEU A 96 -12.21 -14.01 -12.48
CA LEU A 96 -10.84 -13.64 -12.13
C LEU A 96 -9.93 -13.56 -13.36
N THR A 97 -9.04 -12.58 -13.39
CA THR A 97 -7.97 -12.46 -14.39
C THR A 97 -6.70 -13.19 -13.97
N THR A 98 -6.48 -13.30 -12.65
CA THR A 98 -5.38 -14.07 -12.05
C THR A 98 -5.79 -14.62 -10.69
N TRP A 99 -5.10 -15.64 -10.20
CA TRP A 99 -5.27 -16.24 -8.87
C TRP A 99 -3.99 -16.94 -8.44
N LYS A 100 -3.91 -17.38 -7.19
CA LYS A 100 -2.69 -17.94 -6.61
C LYS A 100 -2.07 -19.08 -7.42
N ASN A 101 -2.90 -19.96 -7.98
CA ASN A 101 -2.46 -21.15 -8.73
C ASN A 101 -2.69 -21.00 -10.24
N ALA A 102 -2.82 -19.76 -10.76
CA ALA A 102 -2.99 -19.49 -12.18
C ALA A 102 -1.74 -19.97 -12.99
N PRO A 103 -1.91 -20.31 -14.28
CA PRO A 103 -3.15 -20.40 -15.04
C PRO A 103 -3.88 -21.74 -14.91
N GLY A 104 -3.19 -22.81 -14.59
CA GLY A 104 -3.73 -24.18 -14.66
C GLY A 104 -4.29 -24.71 -13.33
N GLY A 105 -4.08 -24.01 -12.23
CA GLY A 105 -4.48 -24.45 -10.91
C GLY A 105 -5.88 -23.97 -10.52
N ARG A 106 -6.43 -24.60 -9.47
CA ARG A 106 -7.77 -24.31 -8.97
C ARG A 106 -7.85 -22.91 -8.34
N VAL A 107 -8.94 -22.17 -8.60
CA VAL A 107 -9.32 -20.96 -7.87
C VAL A 107 -9.70 -21.32 -6.43
N LEU A 108 -9.12 -20.63 -5.46
CA LEU A 108 -9.42 -20.78 -4.04
C LEU A 108 -10.45 -19.72 -3.60
N LYS A 109 -11.19 -20.02 -2.54
CA LYS A 109 -12.13 -19.07 -1.93
C LYS A 109 -11.45 -17.76 -1.53
N SER A 110 -10.20 -17.82 -1.07
CA SER A 110 -9.39 -16.65 -0.74
C SER A 110 -9.05 -15.77 -1.95
N ASP A 111 -8.96 -16.34 -3.16
CA ASP A 111 -8.64 -15.58 -4.37
C ASP A 111 -9.80 -14.67 -4.78
N VAL A 112 -11.04 -15.12 -4.57
CA VAL A 112 -12.26 -14.42 -4.96
C VAL A 112 -12.46 -13.10 -4.18
N SER A 113 -11.91 -13.00 -2.99
CA SER A 113 -12.00 -11.81 -2.13
C SER A 113 -10.90 -10.77 -2.35
N ILE A 114 -10.03 -10.97 -3.33
CA ILE A 114 -8.91 -10.07 -3.62
C ILE A 114 -9.22 -9.26 -4.88
N ALA A 115 -9.48 -7.96 -4.74
CA ALA A 115 -9.85 -7.08 -5.84
C ALA A 115 -8.81 -7.05 -6.97
N LYS A 116 -7.52 -7.08 -6.66
CA LYS A 116 -6.42 -7.12 -7.63
C LYS A 116 -6.55 -8.28 -8.62
N ASN A 117 -7.12 -9.40 -8.19
CA ASN A 117 -7.28 -10.58 -9.03
C ASN A 117 -8.30 -10.43 -10.17
N TYR A 118 -9.10 -9.34 -10.15
CA TYR A 118 -10.06 -9.00 -11.19
C TYR A 118 -9.57 -7.89 -12.13
N LEU A 119 -8.41 -7.31 -11.86
CA LEU A 119 -7.86 -6.22 -12.67
C LEU A 119 -7.28 -6.74 -13.99
N GLN A 120 -7.43 -5.92 -15.04
CA GLN A 120 -6.77 -6.16 -16.31
C GLN A 120 -5.27 -5.89 -16.18
N GLU A 121 -4.45 -6.47 -17.06
CA GLU A 121 -3.00 -6.28 -17.05
C GLU A 121 -2.59 -4.80 -17.07
N LYS A 122 -3.27 -3.99 -17.86
CA LYS A 122 -3.05 -2.53 -17.92
C LYS A 122 -3.30 -1.85 -16.58
N GLU A 123 -4.39 -2.22 -15.90
CA GLU A 123 -4.74 -1.68 -14.58
C GLU A 123 -3.74 -2.10 -13.51
N ILE A 124 -3.27 -3.35 -13.55
CA ILE A 124 -2.22 -3.85 -12.65
C ILE A 124 -0.92 -3.06 -12.84
N ARG A 125 -0.49 -2.83 -14.08
CA ARG A 125 0.70 -2.02 -14.36
C ARG A 125 0.56 -0.57 -13.89
N GLN A 126 -0.60 0.02 -14.05
CA GLN A 126 -0.88 1.37 -13.54
C GLN A 126 -0.83 1.41 -12.01
N LEU A 127 -1.39 0.40 -11.34
CA LEU A 127 -1.35 0.27 -9.89
C LEU A 127 0.09 0.14 -9.38
N GLU A 128 0.90 -0.70 -10.01
CA GLU A 128 2.31 -0.88 -9.68
C GLU A 128 3.12 0.41 -9.86
N ARG A 129 2.87 1.16 -10.94
CA ARG A 129 3.51 2.46 -11.17
C ARG A 129 3.08 3.49 -10.12
N ALA A 130 1.81 3.52 -9.75
CA ALA A 130 1.32 4.43 -8.73
C ALA A 130 1.96 4.14 -7.37
N VAL A 131 2.03 2.86 -6.98
CA VAL A 131 2.67 2.43 -5.73
C VAL A 131 4.16 2.74 -5.75
N THR A 132 4.88 2.41 -6.83
CA THR A 132 6.31 2.73 -6.97
C THR A 132 6.57 4.24 -6.89
N GLY A 133 5.75 5.04 -7.55
CA GLY A 133 5.86 6.51 -7.48
C GLY A 133 5.57 7.05 -6.07
N PHE A 134 4.67 6.41 -5.33
CA PHE A 134 4.42 6.76 -3.94
C PHE A 134 5.60 6.41 -3.03
N PHE A 135 6.29 5.28 -3.27
CA PHE A 135 7.54 4.97 -2.59
C PHE A 135 8.61 6.04 -2.82
N ASP A 136 8.79 6.48 -4.08
CA ASP A 136 9.75 7.54 -4.41
C ASP A 136 9.42 8.85 -3.67
N TYR A 137 8.15 9.20 -3.59
CA TYR A 137 7.67 10.36 -2.85
C TYR A 137 7.97 10.27 -1.34
N ILE A 138 7.75 9.11 -0.73
CA ILE A 138 8.05 8.87 0.69
C ILE A 138 9.55 8.88 0.93
N GLU A 139 10.38 8.29 0.07
CA GLU A 139 11.83 8.38 0.17
C GLU A 139 12.31 9.84 0.18
N ASP A 140 11.79 10.68 -0.72
CA ASP A 140 12.14 12.10 -0.79
C ASP A 140 11.77 12.85 0.50
N LEU A 141 10.59 12.56 1.07
CA LEU A 141 10.18 13.15 2.34
C LEU A 141 11.05 12.71 3.51
N ILE A 142 11.50 11.47 3.55
CA ILE A 142 12.40 10.94 4.58
C ILE A 142 13.80 11.55 4.42
N GLU A 143 14.31 11.70 3.20
CA GLU A 143 15.59 12.37 2.94
C GLU A 143 15.60 13.82 3.42
N ARG A 144 14.45 14.49 3.37
CA ARG A 144 14.27 15.85 3.92
C ARG A 144 14.00 15.87 5.43
N GLU A 145 14.21 14.76 6.12
CA GLU A 145 14.01 14.62 7.55
C GLU A 145 12.58 14.93 8.04
N ASN A 146 11.56 14.63 7.20
CA ASN A 146 10.17 14.75 7.60
C ASN A 146 9.72 13.50 8.36
N THR A 147 8.98 13.71 9.44
CA THR A 147 8.30 12.64 10.18
C THR A 147 6.81 12.66 9.88
N PHE A 148 6.17 11.51 10.02
CA PHE A 148 4.75 11.35 9.77
C PHE A 148 4.04 10.77 11.00
N ASN A 149 2.83 11.25 11.24
CA ASN A 149 1.82 10.48 11.95
C ASN A 149 0.83 9.89 10.94
N MET A 150 -0.10 9.06 11.43
CA MET A 150 -1.09 8.39 10.57
C MET A 150 -1.93 9.35 9.75
N ALA A 151 -2.37 10.45 10.33
CA ALA A 151 -3.19 11.45 9.65
C ALA A 151 -2.41 12.14 8.54
N GLN A 152 -1.16 12.51 8.78
CA GLN A 152 -0.27 13.13 7.79
C GLN A 152 0.04 12.16 6.64
N PHE A 153 0.27 10.90 6.95
CA PHE A 153 0.51 9.88 5.93
C PHE A 153 -0.72 9.68 5.02
N SER A 154 -1.91 9.64 5.61
CA SER A 154 -3.17 9.60 4.87
C SER A 154 -3.35 10.82 3.95
N THR A 155 -3.02 12.02 4.44
CA THR A 155 -3.08 13.25 3.65
C THR A 155 -2.07 13.19 2.51
N SER A 156 -0.85 12.73 2.74
CA SER A 156 0.20 12.62 1.71
C SER A 156 -0.19 11.67 0.57
N VAL A 157 -0.93 10.61 0.85
CA VAL A 157 -1.47 9.73 -0.20
C VAL A 157 -2.43 10.47 -1.12
N ASN A 158 -3.34 11.28 -0.56
CA ASN A 158 -4.26 12.09 -1.36
C ASN A 158 -3.54 13.14 -2.19
N GLU A 159 -2.59 13.84 -1.60
CA GLU A 159 -1.78 14.85 -2.29
C GLU A 159 -1.01 14.22 -3.46
N PHE A 160 -0.39 13.08 -3.24
CA PHE A 160 0.32 12.33 -4.27
C PHE A 160 -0.60 11.91 -5.42
N LEU A 161 -1.76 11.32 -5.12
CA LEU A 161 -2.70 10.88 -6.15
C LEU A 161 -3.27 12.06 -6.93
N THR A 162 -3.58 13.16 -6.26
CA THR A 162 -4.07 14.40 -6.89
C THR A 162 -2.99 15.01 -7.80
N PHE A 163 -1.76 15.11 -7.33
CA PHE A 163 -0.63 15.61 -8.12
C PHE A 163 -0.39 14.77 -9.39
N ARG A 164 -0.51 13.46 -9.27
CA ARG A 164 -0.39 12.52 -10.40
C ARG A 164 -1.62 12.51 -11.32
N LYS A 165 -2.63 13.35 -11.04
CA LYS A 165 -3.89 13.43 -11.79
C LYS A 165 -4.68 12.12 -11.87
N TYR A 166 -4.55 11.30 -10.86
CA TYR A 166 -5.48 10.23 -10.62
C TYR A 166 -6.76 10.83 -10.02
N GLN A 167 -7.91 10.48 -10.58
CA GLN A 167 -9.21 10.99 -10.13
C GLN A 167 -9.79 10.10 -9.03
#